data_11d2613bd5902b6d8605ab88308c400c
#
_entry.id   11d2613bd5902b6d8605ab88308c400c
#
_cell.length_a   1.000
_cell.length_b   1.000
_cell.length_c   1.000
_cell.angle_alpha   90.00
_cell.angle_beta   90.00
_cell.angle_gamma   90.00
#
_symmetry.space_group_name_H-M   'P 1'
#
loop_
_entity.id
_entity.type
_entity.pdbx_description
1 polymer ?
#
loop_
_entity_poly.entity_id
_entity_poly.type
_entity_poly.pdbx_seq_one_letter_code
_entity_poly.pdbx_strand_id
1 'polypeptide(L)'
;MKNFLLFIFLFIFEIAFAQNQREQKILVKVGDKEISVAEFLQRSELTIRPGNFKGKNTTLNNLISEKILALEAEKNIRLMQNLVLHRGLKGIKEQLMRDKLYDEEAFNNVELDTSEIKNAFRLSIREYELEFYTINNKEMIRQIETIIDSVPELTNDLFKELKTITGKKPVHNVKYFDPEDEIIHEALYTNLLDTGTVVGPVKISNSDYIFMKVLKWVDYPLLSGVDQLERWNKVKEKMHLAKANKLWRSYILNVMKGKKIEFDKGTFKFLSEISFEYFIKNNQSDSLNLRISEIPLREEEINSSAPFFTIDGKVWSVEDFKKELMSHPLVFRTKDINKNNYNEQFKLAIVDMIRDHYLTGEAYKKSLDKSEEINKTVQMWNDSYLAAELKKDVIDSALEKGIINIDDNSGMLRYWESYLTGLQDKYSDSIWINFNELNKTSLTNIDFFAMRPGVPYPVPVPSFPMLISSENLDYVKQGKQN
;
A
#
# COMPACT_ATOMS: atom_id res chain seq x y z
N MET A 1 9.70 -4.86 -17.90
CA MET A 1 8.77 -3.81 -17.50
C MET A 1 8.10 -4.07 -16.11
N LYS A 2 8.74 -4.84 -15.20
CA LYS A 2 8.17 -5.14 -13.86
C LYS A 2 8.82 -4.36 -12.70
N ASN A 3 9.87 -3.59 -12.92
CA ASN A 3 10.68 -2.96 -11.85
C ASN A 3 10.49 -1.45 -11.70
N PHE A 4 9.49 -0.86 -12.36
CA PHE A 4 9.32 0.61 -12.36
C PHE A 4 8.40 1.13 -11.23
N LEU A 5 7.67 0.26 -10.55
CA LEU A 5 6.62 0.65 -9.60
C LEU A 5 7.09 0.92 -8.16
N LEU A 6 8.26 0.43 -7.76
CA LEU A 6 8.74 0.60 -6.38
C LEU A 6 9.42 1.96 -6.11
N PHE A 7 9.90 2.64 -7.15
CA PHE A 7 10.68 3.89 -7.02
C PHE A 7 9.84 5.15 -6.84
N ILE A 8 8.54 5.12 -7.10
CA ILE A 8 7.71 6.34 -7.16
C ILE A 8 7.20 6.79 -5.79
N PHE A 9 7.14 5.90 -4.80
CA PHE A 9 6.58 6.22 -3.48
C PHE A 9 7.44 7.20 -2.66
N LEU A 10 8.72 7.29 -2.97
CA LEU A 10 9.70 8.06 -2.22
C LEU A 10 9.81 9.54 -2.63
N PHE A 11 9.54 9.85 -3.90
CA PHE A 11 9.56 11.23 -4.39
C PHE A 11 8.38 12.08 -3.91
N ILE A 12 7.32 11.46 -3.44
CA ILE A 12 6.09 12.16 -2.99
C ILE A 12 6.30 12.83 -1.64
N PHE A 13 7.18 12.33 -0.78
CA PHE A 13 7.33 12.83 0.60
C PHE A 13 8.17 14.11 0.72
N GLU A 14 9.22 14.32 -0.06
CA GLU A 14 10.02 15.55 0.01
C GLU A 14 9.32 16.76 -0.65
N ILE A 15 8.50 16.54 -1.67
CA ILE A 15 7.66 17.61 -2.25
C ILE A 15 6.57 18.02 -1.27
N ALA A 16 6.09 17.12 -0.43
CA ALA A 16 5.03 17.37 0.55
C ALA A 16 5.44 18.38 1.63
N PHE A 17 6.69 18.42 2.07
CA PHE A 17 7.09 19.28 3.19
C PHE A 17 7.24 20.76 2.83
N ALA A 18 7.72 21.10 1.64
CA ALA A 18 7.83 22.49 1.16
C ALA A 18 6.51 23.04 0.58
N GLN A 19 5.61 22.16 0.14
CA GLN A 19 4.27 22.48 -0.40
C GLN A 19 3.17 22.55 0.68
N ASN A 20 3.42 22.08 1.88
CA ASN A 20 2.41 21.77 2.92
C ASN A 20 1.48 22.94 3.28
N GLN A 21 1.94 24.20 3.29
CA GLN A 21 1.06 25.34 3.58
C GLN A 21 0.15 25.74 2.40
N ARG A 22 0.56 25.49 1.17
CA ARG A 22 -0.25 25.81 -0.01
C ARG A 22 -1.28 24.71 -0.28
N GLU A 23 -0.92 23.47 -0.04
CA GLU A 23 -1.76 22.30 -0.28
C GLU A 23 -2.97 22.24 0.63
N GLN A 24 -2.89 22.84 1.82
CA GLN A 24 -4.03 22.96 2.74
C GLN A 24 -5.07 24.01 2.32
N LYS A 25 -4.77 24.86 1.32
CA LYS A 25 -5.73 25.87 0.86
C LYS A 25 -6.96 25.23 0.25
N ILE A 26 -8.11 25.78 0.61
CA ILE A 26 -9.39 25.38 0.04
C ILE A 26 -9.45 25.88 -1.40
N LEU A 27 -9.66 24.96 -2.32
CA LEU A 27 -9.85 25.21 -3.75
C LEU A 27 -11.33 25.37 -4.08
N VAL A 28 -12.19 24.52 -3.48
CA VAL A 28 -13.64 24.53 -3.71
C VAL A 28 -14.37 24.27 -2.41
N LYS A 29 -15.54 24.90 -2.26
CA LYS A 29 -16.57 24.52 -1.28
C LYS A 29 -17.82 24.09 -2.02
N VAL A 30 -18.47 23.02 -1.55
CA VAL A 30 -19.73 22.49 -2.07
C VAL A 30 -20.61 22.20 -0.85
N GLY A 31 -21.46 23.17 -0.47
CA GLY A 31 -22.16 23.11 0.81
C GLY A 31 -21.18 23.12 1.99
N ASP A 32 -21.21 22.09 2.80
CA ASP A 32 -20.29 21.85 3.93
C ASP A 32 -19.05 21.03 3.56
N LYS A 33 -18.96 20.55 2.31
CA LYS A 33 -17.81 19.80 1.81
C LYS A 33 -16.77 20.71 1.19
N GLU A 34 -15.51 20.30 1.30
CA GLU A 34 -14.37 21.06 0.77
C GLU A 34 -13.52 20.18 -0.14
N ILE A 35 -12.90 20.82 -1.12
CA ILE A 35 -11.82 20.25 -1.93
C ILE A 35 -10.60 21.13 -1.72
N SER A 36 -9.55 20.60 -1.10
CA SER A 36 -8.27 21.29 -0.96
C SER A 36 -7.45 21.21 -2.25
N VAL A 37 -6.42 22.06 -2.37
CA VAL A 37 -5.43 21.94 -3.44
C VAL A 37 -4.76 20.57 -3.40
N ALA A 38 -4.47 20.06 -2.19
CA ALA A 38 -3.89 18.71 -2.00
C ALA A 38 -4.82 17.63 -2.52
N GLU A 39 -6.09 17.62 -2.16
CA GLU A 39 -7.07 16.65 -2.67
C GLU A 39 -7.17 16.71 -4.20
N PHE A 40 -7.24 17.91 -4.77
CA PHE A 40 -7.30 18.11 -6.21
C PHE A 40 -6.08 17.50 -6.92
N LEU A 41 -4.86 17.76 -6.42
CA LEU A 41 -3.63 17.22 -6.99
C LEU A 41 -3.53 15.69 -6.80
N GLN A 42 -3.79 15.20 -5.60
CA GLN A 42 -3.73 13.77 -5.30
C GLN A 42 -4.72 12.96 -6.15
N ARG A 43 -5.98 13.42 -6.25
CA ARG A 43 -7.02 12.77 -7.06
C ARG A 43 -6.74 12.88 -8.57
N SER A 44 -6.02 13.91 -8.99
CA SER A 44 -5.66 14.13 -10.40
C SER A 44 -4.42 13.34 -10.81
N GLU A 45 -3.41 13.24 -9.96
CA GLU A 45 -2.09 12.75 -10.33
C GLU A 45 -1.80 11.33 -9.85
N LEU A 46 -2.41 10.91 -8.72
CA LEU A 46 -2.22 9.56 -8.17
C LEU A 46 -3.26 8.54 -8.67
N THR A 47 -4.03 8.91 -9.71
CA THR A 47 -5.06 8.05 -10.31
C THR A 47 -4.95 8.07 -11.83
N ILE A 48 -5.48 7.03 -12.47
CA ILE A 48 -5.50 6.96 -13.94
C ILE A 48 -6.72 7.75 -14.45
N ARG A 49 -6.47 8.74 -15.32
CA ARG A 49 -7.50 9.53 -15.98
C ARG A 49 -7.49 9.26 -17.49
N PRO A 50 -8.60 8.87 -18.12
CA PRO A 50 -8.71 8.83 -19.58
C PRO A 50 -8.45 10.20 -20.22
N GLY A 51 -8.07 10.23 -21.50
CA GLY A 51 -7.64 11.46 -22.17
C GLY A 51 -8.65 12.61 -22.12
N ASN A 52 -9.94 12.30 -22.21
CA ASN A 52 -11.05 13.27 -22.12
C ASN A 52 -11.30 13.80 -20.69
N PHE A 53 -10.63 13.25 -19.66
CA PHE A 53 -10.70 13.70 -18.26
C PHE A 53 -9.42 14.37 -17.77
N LYS A 54 -8.46 14.64 -18.66
CA LYS A 54 -7.16 15.23 -18.29
C LYS A 54 -7.17 16.74 -18.13
N GLY A 55 -8.17 17.43 -18.70
CA GLY A 55 -8.34 18.86 -18.56
C GLY A 55 -8.52 19.30 -17.11
N LYS A 56 -7.90 20.43 -16.75
CA LYS A 56 -7.97 20.96 -15.37
C LYS A 56 -9.40 21.24 -14.92
N ASN A 57 -10.19 21.87 -15.80
CA ASN A 57 -11.59 22.17 -15.51
C ASN A 57 -12.46 20.92 -15.49
N THR A 58 -12.25 19.98 -16.42
CA THR A 58 -12.92 18.66 -16.41
C THR A 58 -12.63 17.90 -15.12
N THR A 59 -11.37 17.91 -14.68
CA THR A 59 -10.96 17.30 -13.42
C THR A 59 -11.70 17.92 -12.24
N LEU A 60 -11.71 19.25 -12.17
CA LEU A 60 -12.40 19.96 -11.09
C LEU A 60 -13.90 19.72 -11.10
N ASN A 61 -14.53 19.74 -12.28
CA ASN A 61 -15.96 19.48 -12.45
C ASN A 61 -16.35 18.09 -11.96
N ASN A 62 -15.51 17.08 -12.18
CA ASN A 62 -15.76 15.73 -11.69
C ASN A 62 -15.66 15.64 -10.16
N LEU A 63 -14.69 16.31 -9.53
CA LEU A 63 -14.57 16.33 -8.07
C LEU A 63 -15.72 17.12 -7.42
N ILE A 64 -16.14 18.24 -8.00
CA ILE A 64 -17.34 18.99 -7.55
C ILE A 64 -18.56 18.09 -7.66
N SER A 65 -18.74 17.41 -8.77
CA SER A 65 -19.86 16.49 -9.00
C SER A 65 -19.86 15.34 -7.99
N GLU A 66 -18.70 14.80 -7.64
CA GLU A 66 -18.58 13.79 -6.59
C GLU A 66 -19.07 14.33 -5.23
N LYS A 67 -18.68 15.56 -4.86
CA LYS A 67 -19.17 16.19 -3.61
C LYS A 67 -20.67 16.44 -3.63
N ILE A 68 -21.23 16.88 -4.77
CA ILE A 68 -22.70 17.06 -4.94
C ILE A 68 -23.43 15.74 -4.77
N LEU A 69 -22.94 14.68 -5.41
CA LEU A 69 -23.53 13.33 -5.28
C LEU A 69 -23.45 12.82 -3.85
N ALA A 70 -22.33 13.04 -3.15
CA ALA A 70 -22.19 12.66 -1.76
C ALA A 70 -23.21 13.41 -0.87
N LEU A 71 -23.40 14.72 -1.05
CA LEU A 71 -24.42 15.50 -0.34
C LEU A 71 -25.85 15.00 -0.61
N GLU A 72 -26.13 14.59 -1.84
CA GLU A 72 -27.43 14.03 -2.18
C GLU A 72 -27.62 12.62 -1.58
N ALA A 73 -26.57 11.80 -1.60
CA ALA A 73 -26.55 10.45 -1.01
C ALA A 73 -26.77 10.49 0.51
N GLU A 74 -26.25 11.48 1.23
CA GLU A 74 -26.42 11.65 2.68
C GLU A 74 -27.89 11.82 3.09
N LYS A 75 -28.76 12.23 2.18
CA LYS A 75 -30.21 12.30 2.42
C LYS A 75 -30.90 10.93 2.36
N ASN A 76 -30.22 9.93 1.84
CA ASN A 76 -30.71 8.57 1.71
C ASN A 76 -30.32 7.72 2.93
N ILE A 77 -31.25 7.47 3.83
CA ILE A 77 -31.06 6.70 5.07
C ILE A 77 -30.44 5.33 4.78
N ARG A 78 -30.86 4.66 3.69
CA ARG A 78 -30.35 3.33 3.33
C ARG A 78 -28.85 3.35 3.02
N LEU A 79 -28.38 4.38 2.29
CA LEU A 79 -26.95 4.53 1.97
C LEU A 79 -26.16 4.86 3.22
N MET A 80 -26.70 5.72 4.09
CA MET A 80 -26.06 6.09 5.35
C MET A 80 -25.99 4.96 6.37
N GLN A 81 -26.83 3.93 6.26
CA GLN A 81 -26.83 2.74 7.13
C GLN A 81 -26.07 1.55 6.54
N ASN A 82 -25.37 1.74 5.43
CA ASN A 82 -24.59 0.67 4.78
C ASN A 82 -23.42 0.23 5.67
N LEU A 83 -23.57 -0.93 6.31
CA LEU A 83 -22.57 -1.47 7.24
C LEU A 83 -21.24 -1.80 6.56
N VAL A 84 -21.26 -2.24 5.31
CA VAL A 84 -20.06 -2.57 4.55
C VAL A 84 -19.23 -1.30 4.30
N LEU A 85 -19.91 -0.20 3.92
CA LEU A 85 -19.27 1.11 3.75
C LEU A 85 -18.62 1.57 5.06
N HIS A 86 -19.35 1.57 6.16
CA HIS A 86 -18.81 2.02 7.45
C HIS A 86 -17.60 1.21 7.92
N ARG A 87 -17.62 -0.09 7.70
CA ARG A 87 -16.50 -0.96 8.06
C ARG A 87 -15.29 -0.75 7.15
N GLY A 88 -15.50 -0.56 5.86
CA GLY A 88 -14.43 -0.20 4.93
C GLY A 88 -13.78 1.14 5.31
N LEU A 89 -14.57 2.18 5.59
CA LEU A 89 -14.06 3.48 6.03
C LEU A 89 -13.31 3.40 7.37
N LYS A 90 -13.83 2.60 8.33
CA LYS A 90 -13.12 2.32 9.58
C LYS A 90 -11.75 1.71 9.30
N GLY A 91 -11.69 0.70 8.42
CA GLY A 91 -10.43 0.03 8.07
C GLY A 91 -9.41 0.96 7.40
N ILE A 92 -9.86 1.81 6.48
CA ILE A 92 -9.04 2.86 5.87
C ILE A 92 -8.50 3.82 6.95
N LYS A 93 -9.37 4.30 7.86
CA LYS A 93 -8.96 5.16 8.96
C LYS A 93 -7.90 4.51 9.84
N GLU A 94 -8.13 3.28 10.24
CA GLU A 94 -7.20 2.54 11.10
C GLU A 94 -5.87 2.25 10.41
N GLN A 95 -5.86 2.03 9.09
CA GLN A 95 -4.62 1.94 8.35
C GLN A 95 -3.86 3.26 8.30
N LEU A 96 -4.53 4.38 8.00
CA LEU A 96 -3.92 5.71 8.02
C LEU A 96 -3.36 6.07 9.41
N MET A 97 -4.03 5.63 10.49
CA MET A 97 -3.51 5.78 11.85
C MET A 97 -2.23 4.97 12.08
N ARG A 98 -2.15 3.74 11.56
CA ARG A 98 -0.93 2.91 11.63
C ARG A 98 0.21 3.49 10.79
N ASP A 99 -0.11 4.06 9.63
CA ASP A 99 0.88 4.74 8.78
C ASP A 99 1.44 5.97 9.50
N LYS A 100 0.59 6.79 10.14
CA LYS A 100 1.05 7.92 10.96
C LYS A 100 1.82 7.48 12.21
N LEU A 101 1.45 6.35 12.81
CA LEU A 101 2.20 5.76 13.91
C LEU A 101 3.61 5.35 13.46
N TYR A 102 3.76 4.78 12.26
CA TYR A 102 5.07 4.50 11.66
C TYR A 102 5.89 5.78 11.47
N ASP A 103 5.27 6.85 11.00
CA ASP A 103 5.95 8.14 10.83
C ASP A 103 6.46 8.67 12.18
N GLU A 104 5.63 8.63 13.22
CA GLU A 104 5.98 9.15 14.54
C GLU A 104 7.00 8.27 15.30
N GLU A 105 6.90 6.94 15.20
CA GLU A 105 7.73 6.02 15.99
C GLU A 105 9.00 5.57 15.28
N ALA A 106 9.07 5.75 13.96
CA ALA A 106 10.18 5.28 13.18
C ALA A 106 10.71 6.30 12.18
N PHE A 107 9.91 6.71 11.20
CA PHE A 107 10.40 7.50 10.06
C PHE A 107 10.99 8.84 10.48
N ASN A 108 10.28 9.62 11.30
CA ASN A 108 10.72 10.93 11.77
C ASN A 108 11.83 10.88 12.82
N ASN A 109 12.11 9.70 13.39
CA ASN A 109 13.15 9.49 14.40
C ASN A 109 14.49 9.01 13.83
N VAL A 110 14.62 8.97 12.51
CA VAL A 110 15.86 8.55 11.86
C VAL A 110 16.88 9.68 11.85
N GLU A 111 18.04 9.40 12.43
CA GLU A 111 19.23 10.23 12.30
C GLU A 111 20.23 9.59 11.32
N LEU A 112 20.69 10.36 10.36
CA LEU A 112 21.68 9.93 9.38
C LEU A 112 23.01 10.66 9.63
N ASP A 113 24.06 9.89 9.80
CA ASP A 113 25.42 10.43 9.87
C ASP A 113 25.97 10.72 8.47
N THR A 114 26.58 11.88 8.29
CA THR A 114 27.15 12.29 6.99
C THR A 114 28.28 11.35 6.54
N SER A 115 29.04 10.77 7.46
CA SER A 115 30.11 9.82 7.15
C SER A 115 29.55 8.51 6.62
N GLU A 116 28.45 8.01 7.20
CA GLU A 116 27.73 6.84 6.72
C GLU A 116 27.18 7.08 5.30
N ILE A 117 26.57 8.27 5.05
CA ILE A 117 26.06 8.61 3.72
C ILE A 117 27.20 8.67 2.70
N LYS A 118 28.35 9.27 3.03
CA LYS A 118 29.52 9.31 2.15
C LYS A 118 30.03 7.91 1.81
N ASN A 119 30.07 7.01 2.80
CA ASN A 119 30.50 5.63 2.57
C ASN A 119 29.50 4.89 1.65
N ALA A 120 28.22 4.98 1.94
CA ALA A 120 27.15 4.39 1.13
C ALA A 120 27.14 4.97 -0.30
N PHE A 121 27.37 6.28 -0.46
CA PHE A 121 27.48 6.92 -1.76
C PHE A 121 28.64 6.32 -2.57
N ARG A 122 29.81 6.13 -1.94
CA ARG A 122 30.96 5.49 -2.60
C ARG A 122 30.66 4.07 -3.05
N LEU A 123 29.93 3.29 -2.21
CA LEU A 123 29.54 1.92 -2.52
C LEU A 123 28.41 1.84 -3.56
N SER A 124 27.61 2.91 -3.69
CA SER A 124 26.41 2.92 -4.56
C SER A 124 26.70 2.89 -6.06
N ILE A 125 27.95 3.12 -6.47
CA ILE A 125 28.38 3.02 -7.87
C ILE A 125 28.83 1.61 -8.25
N ARG A 126 28.93 0.69 -7.27
CA ARG A 126 29.46 -0.66 -7.46
C ARG A 126 28.37 -1.65 -7.82
N GLU A 127 28.69 -2.49 -8.81
CA GLU A 127 27.93 -3.69 -9.15
C GLU A 127 28.81 -4.92 -8.85
N TYR A 128 28.25 -5.89 -8.14
CA TYR A 128 28.88 -7.16 -7.88
C TYR A 128 28.31 -8.24 -8.78
N GLU A 129 29.18 -9.11 -9.34
CA GLU A 129 28.82 -10.41 -9.88
C GLU A 129 29.10 -11.46 -8.81
N LEU A 130 28.05 -12.15 -8.37
CA LEU A 130 28.07 -13.08 -7.26
C LEU A 130 27.77 -14.49 -7.71
N GLU A 131 28.51 -15.45 -7.18
CA GLU A 131 28.10 -16.86 -7.11
C GLU A 131 27.41 -17.06 -5.76
N PHE A 132 26.21 -17.70 -5.74
CA PHE A 132 25.47 -17.85 -4.50
C PHE A 132 24.80 -19.21 -4.36
N TYR A 133 24.59 -19.64 -3.12
CA TYR A 133 23.88 -20.86 -2.76
C TYR A 133 22.97 -20.61 -1.57
N THR A 134 21.72 -21.07 -1.68
CA THR A 134 20.77 -21.06 -0.57
C THR A 134 20.75 -22.44 0.09
N ILE A 135 20.90 -22.48 1.40
CA ILE A 135 20.96 -23.70 2.18
C ILE A 135 19.86 -23.66 3.25
N ASN A 136 19.04 -24.70 3.31
CA ASN A 136 17.95 -24.87 4.27
C ASN A 136 18.14 -26.05 5.23
N ASN A 137 19.27 -26.72 5.17
CA ASN A 137 19.62 -27.84 6.05
C ASN A 137 20.40 -27.33 7.27
N LYS A 138 19.77 -27.37 8.45
CA LYS A 138 20.34 -26.86 9.71
C LYS A 138 21.66 -27.55 10.12
N GLU A 139 21.78 -28.85 9.83
CA GLU A 139 23.02 -29.59 10.17
C GLU A 139 24.16 -29.15 9.26
N MET A 140 23.90 -29.01 7.97
CA MET A 140 24.88 -28.48 7.02
C MET A 140 25.29 -27.05 7.38
N ILE A 141 24.37 -26.20 7.82
CA ILE A 141 24.67 -24.84 8.25
C ILE A 141 25.61 -24.84 9.45
N ARG A 142 25.36 -25.66 10.49
CA ARG A 142 26.25 -25.77 11.65
C ARG A 142 27.65 -26.25 11.27
N GLN A 143 27.75 -27.23 10.38
CA GLN A 143 29.03 -27.70 9.87
C GLN A 143 29.79 -26.60 9.13
N ILE A 144 29.10 -25.82 8.30
CA ILE A 144 29.68 -24.70 7.56
C ILE A 144 30.13 -23.58 8.51
N GLU A 145 29.32 -23.20 9.50
CA GLU A 145 29.68 -22.21 10.52
C GLU A 145 30.94 -22.65 11.29
N THR A 146 31.00 -23.92 11.70
CA THR A 146 32.18 -24.47 12.39
C THR A 146 33.43 -24.44 11.51
N ILE A 147 33.31 -24.69 10.21
CA ILE A 147 34.42 -24.65 9.26
C ILE A 147 34.91 -23.23 9.02
N ILE A 148 33.98 -22.28 8.83
CA ILE A 148 34.30 -20.86 8.58
C ILE A 148 35.01 -20.26 9.81
N ASP A 149 34.54 -20.54 11.03
CA ASP A 149 35.13 -20.06 12.27
C ASP A 149 36.53 -20.67 12.53
N SER A 150 36.74 -21.91 12.10
CA SER A 150 37.97 -22.67 12.37
C SER A 150 39.06 -22.40 11.32
N VAL A 151 38.69 -22.28 10.05
CA VAL A 151 39.66 -22.16 8.93
C VAL A 151 39.03 -21.30 7.80
N PRO A 152 39.18 -19.96 7.84
CA PRO A 152 38.63 -19.06 6.82
C PRO A 152 39.06 -19.38 5.37
N GLU A 153 40.20 -20.03 5.20
CA GLU A 153 40.74 -20.44 3.87
C GLU A 153 39.92 -21.55 3.21
N LEU A 154 39.22 -22.39 3.98
CA LEU A 154 38.35 -23.46 3.48
C LEU A 154 37.06 -22.97 2.83
N THR A 155 36.72 -21.69 2.96
CA THR A 155 35.50 -21.09 2.36
C THR A 155 35.49 -21.24 0.82
N ASN A 156 36.64 -21.20 0.17
CA ASN A 156 36.76 -21.43 -1.27
C ASN A 156 36.49 -22.89 -1.64
N ASP A 157 36.90 -23.82 -0.83
CA ASP A 157 36.71 -25.26 -1.06
C ASP A 157 35.23 -25.63 -0.80
N LEU A 158 34.60 -25.01 0.19
CA LEU A 158 33.17 -25.13 0.40
C LEU A 158 32.35 -24.73 -0.84
N PHE A 159 32.68 -23.61 -1.51
CA PHE A 159 32.00 -23.21 -2.74
C PHE A 159 32.22 -24.24 -3.90
N LYS A 160 33.36 -24.87 -3.95
CA LYS A 160 33.60 -25.98 -4.91
C LYS A 160 32.74 -27.20 -4.59
N GLU A 161 32.61 -27.55 -3.32
CA GLU A 161 31.75 -28.66 -2.88
C GLU A 161 30.27 -28.40 -3.15
N LEU A 162 29.76 -27.22 -2.79
CA LEU A 162 28.38 -26.79 -3.07
C LEU A 162 28.07 -26.82 -4.56
N LYS A 163 29.01 -26.39 -5.41
CA LYS A 163 28.91 -26.50 -6.87
C LYS A 163 28.83 -27.94 -7.34
N THR A 164 29.59 -28.83 -6.74
CA THR A 164 29.58 -30.27 -7.07
C THR A 164 28.23 -30.88 -6.70
N ILE A 165 27.66 -30.53 -5.56
CA ILE A 165 26.35 -31.03 -5.10
C ILE A 165 25.21 -30.50 -5.97
N THR A 166 25.22 -29.22 -6.34
CA THR A 166 24.12 -28.59 -7.08
C THR A 166 24.22 -28.76 -8.60
N GLY A 167 25.40 -29.10 -9.12
CA GLY A 167 25.67 -29.26 -10.56
C GLY A 167 25.57 -27.95 -11.38
N LYS A 168 25.22 -26.86 -10.78
CA LYS A 168 25.06 -25.52 -11.41
C LYS A 168 25.85 -24.48 -10.64
N LYS A 169 26.30 -23.46 -11.37
CA LYS A 169 26.91 -22.23 -10.80
C LYS A 169 25.91 -21.09 -10.93
N PRO A 170 25.03 -20.87 -9.94
CA PRO A 170 24.12 -19.75 -9.99
C PRO A 170 24.90 -18.44 -9.85
N VAL A 171 24.83 -17.60 -10.86
CA VAL A 171 25.50 -16.30 -10.91
C VAL A 171 24.45 -15.21 -11.02
N HIS A 172 24.59 -14.17 -10.23
CA HIS A 172 23.68 -13.03 -10.20
C HIS A 172 24.47 -11.72 -10.09
N ASN A 173 24.03 -10.71 -10.83
CA ASN A 173 24.57 -9.35 -10.72
C ASN A 173 23.70 -8.53 -9.79
N VAL A 174 24.33 -7.86 -8.82
CA VAL A 174 23.64 -7.04 -7.82
C VAL A 174 24.19 -5.63 -7.83
N LYS A 175 23.30 -4.65 -7.97
CA LYS A 175 23.56 -3.22 -7.85
C LYS A 175 23.01 -2.69 -6.53
N TYR A 176 23.58 -1.60 -6.07
CA TYR A 176 23.18 -0.96 -4.80
C TYR A 176 21.67 -0.67 -4.69
N PHE A 177 21.02 -0.31 -5.79
CA PHE A 177 19.59 0.03 -5.81
C PHE A 177 18.66 -1.10 -6.27
N ASP A 178 19.20 -2.29 -6.51
CA ASP A 178 18.36 -3.44 -6.83
C ASP A 178 17.45 -3.79 -5.64
N PRO A 179 16.26 -4.33 -5.88
CA PRO A 179 15.30 -4.70 -4.84
C PRO A 179 15.69 -6.02 -4.17
N GLU A 180 16.87 -6.04 -3.56
CA GLU A 180 17.36 -7.17 -2.76
C GLU A 180 16.79 -7.10 -1.34
N ASP A 181 16.79 -8.27 -0.67
CA ASP A 181 16.50 -8.32 0.76
C ASP A 181 17.46 -7.41 1.53
N GLU A 182 16.95 -6.67 2.51
CA GLU A 182 17.73 -5.71 3.30
C GLU A 182 18.94 -6.34 3.95
N ILE A 183 18.83 -7.59 4.42
CA ILE A 183 19.93 -8.33 5.07
C ILE A 183 21.02 -8.67 4.03
N ILE A 184 20.63 -9.07 2.82
CA ILE A 184 21.57 -9.32 1.71
C ILE A 184 22.25 -8.01 1.30
N HIS A 185 21.46 -6.94 1.14
CA HIS A 185 22.00 -5.62 0.81
C HIS A 185 23.00 -5.12 1.86
N GLU A 186 22.67 -5.23 3.15
CA GLU A 186 23.57 -4.86 4.25
C GLU A 186 24.87 -5.68 4.19
N ALA A 187 24.78 -6.98 3.96
CA ALA A 187 25.94 -7.86 3.85
C ALA A 187 26.88 -7.50 2.68
N LEU A 188 26.32 -7.03 1.55
CA LEU A 188 27.10 -6.70 0.35
C LEU A 188 27.63 -5.26 0.34
N TYR A 189 26.92 -4.31 0.97
CA TYR A 189 27.18 -2.87 0.83
C TYR A 189 27.49 -2.14 2.13
N THR A 190 27.86 -2.86 3.19
CA THR A 190 28.43 -2.24 4.41
C THR A 190 29.89 -1.85 4.20
N ASN A 191 30.67 -2.68 3.52
CA ASN A 191 32.07 -2.48 3.22
C ASN A 191 32.36 -2.80 1.76
N LEU A 192 33.54 -2.33 1.27
CA LEU A 192 34.07 -2.76 -0.02
C LEU A 192 34.46 -4.24 0.05
N LEU A 193 33.94 -5.02 -0.88
CA LEU A 193 34.26 -6.42 -1.04
C LEU A 193 35.12 -6.60 -2.29
N ASP A 194 36.19 -7.38 -2.14
CA ASP A 194 37.10 -7.71 -3.25
C ASP A 194 36.72 -9.06 -3.90
N THR A 195 37.25 -9.27 -5.11
CA THR A 195 37.11 -10.54 -5.80
C THR A 195 37.61 -11.71 -4.94
N GLY A 196 36.81 -12.75 -4.85
CA GLY A 196 37.09 -13.93 -4.01
C GLY A 196 36.52 -13.84 -2.60
N THR A 197 36.08 -12.65 -2.13
CA THR A 197 35.45 -12.50 -0.81
C THR A 197 34.19 -13.37 -0.71
N VAL A 198 34.07 -14.14 0.36
CA VAL A 198 32.88 -14.90 0.70
C VAL A 198 32.09 -14.17 1.77
N VAL A 199 30.79 -14.03 1.53
CA VAL A 199 29.81 -13.38 2.41
C VAL A 199 28.80 -14.42 2.87
N GLY A 200 28.64 -14.56 4.16
CA GLY A 200 27.69 -15.52 4.75
C GLY A 200 28.31 -16.43 5.80
N PRO A 201 27.49 -17.25 6.47
CA PRO A 201 26.06 -17.47 6.23
C PRO A 201 25.18 -16.26 6.58
N VAL A 202 24.41 -15.78 5.63
CA VAL A 202 23.43 -14.71 5.86
C VAL A 202 22.06 -15.36 6.01
N LYS A 203 21.43 -15.17 7.17
CA LYS A 203 20.10 -15.74 7.47
C LYS A 203 19.00 -14.93 6.79
N ILE A 204 18.36 -15.50 5.77
CA ILE A 204 17.29 -14.83 5.00
C ILE A 204 15.88 -15.23 5.45
N SER A 205 15.72 -16.36 6.15
CA SER A 205 14.47 -16.80 6.75
C SER A 205 14.72 -17.63 8.01
N ASN A 206 13.67 -18.18 8.63
CA ASN A 206 13.81 -19.08 9.79
C ASN A 206 14.58 -20.38 9.46
N SER A 207 14.59 -20.80 8.20
CA SER A 207 15.20 -22.06 7.75
C SER A 207 16.27 -21.85 6.68
N ASP A 208 16.33 -20.67 6.05
CA ASP A 208 17.17 -20.49 4.87
C ASP A 208 18.31 -19.52 5.13
N TYR A 209 19.48 -19.91 4.66
CA TYR A 209 20.69 -19.12 4.70
C TYR A 209 21.27 -19.00 3.32
N ILE A 210 21.88 -17.88 2.99
CA ILE A 210 22.57 -17.66 1.72
C ILE A 210 24.07 -17.47 1.95
N PHE A 211 24.85 -18.11 1.10
CA PHE A 211 26.27 -17.89 0.95
C PHE A 211 26.53 -17.27 -0.40
N MET A 212 27.35 -16.23 -0.42
CA MET A 212 27.69 -15.49 -1.63
C MET A 212 29.20 -15.37 -1.77
N LYS A 213 29.72 -15.50 -3.00
CA LYS A 213 31.11 -15.24 -3.32
C LYS A 213 31.19 -14.20 -4.41
N VAL A 214 31.98 -13.16 -4.18
CA VAL A 214 32.27 -12.14 -5.18
C VAL A 214 33.16 -12.72 -6.28
N LEU A 215 32.65 -12.82 -7.48
CA LEU A 215 33.41 -13.26 -8.66
C LEU A 215 34.16 -12.11 -9.28
N LYS A 216 33.50 -10.97 -9.42
CA LYS A 216 34.08 -9.68 -9.87
C LYS A 216 33.20 -8.53 -9.42
N TRP A 217 33.73 -7.33 -9.56
CA TRP A 217 32.97 -6.09 -9.35
C TRP A 217 33.34 -5.07 -10.42
N VAL A 218 32.41 -4.12 -10.65
CA VAL A 218 32.59 -3.00 -11.58
C VAL A 218 32.06 -1.74 -10.93
N ASP A 219 32.82 -0.65 -10.96
CA ASP A 219 32.36 0.65 -10.52
C ASP A 219 31.91 1.48 -11.73
N TYR A 220 30.72 2.09 -11.63
CA TYR A 220 30.15 2.96 -12.63
C TYR A 220 30.27 4.42 -12.15
N PRO A 221 31.33 5.15 -12.53
CA PRO A 221 31.57 6.52 -12.06
C PRO A 221 30.48 7.47 -12.56
N LEU A 222 30.10 8.42 -11.70
CA LEU A 222 29.16 9.49 -12.03
C LEU A 222 29.93 10.69 -12.62
N LEU A 223 29.62 11.04 -13.86
CA LEU A 223 30.40 12.01 -14.61
C LEU A 223 29.88 13.44 -14.43
N SER A 224 28.61 13.66 -14.17
CA SER A 224 28.02 14.98 -13.98
C SER A 224 27.75 15.31 -12.52
N GLY A 225 27.76 16.59 -12.15
CA GLY A 225 27.37 17.05 -10.82
C GLY A 225 25.89 16.81 -10.53
N VAL A 226 25.04 16.79 -11.57
CA VAL A 226 23.60 16.48 -11.46
C VAL A 226 23.41 15.02 -11.08
N ASP A 227 24.09 14.09 -11.76
CA ASP A 227 24.01 12.65 -11.45
C ASP A 227 24.52 12.36 -10.04
N GLN A 228 25.59 13.08 -9.61
CA GLN A 228 26.13 12.94 -8.26
C GLN A 228 25.10 13.38 -7.20
N LEU A 229 24.45 14.54 -7.41
CA LEU A 229 23.43 15.04 -6.49
C LEU A 229 22.20 14.11 -6.43
N GLU A 230 21.72 13.65 -7.59
CA GLU A 230 20.61 12.70 -7.66
C GLU A 230 20.97 11.39 -6.95
N ARG A 231 22.16 10.87 -7.17
CA ARG A 231 22.65 9.65 -6.50
C ARG A 231 22.76 9.84 -5.00
N TRP A 232 23.27 10.99 -4.56
CA TRP A 232 23.38 11.34 -3.15
C TRP A 232 22.01 11.31 -2.45
N ASN A 233 21.02 11.93 -3.07
CA ASN A 233 19.66 11.97 -2.54
C ASN A 233 19.05 10.55 -2.49
N LYS A 234 19.19 9.74 -3.53
CA LYS A 234 18.72 8.35 -3.55
C LYS A 234 19.38 7.48 -2.48
N VAL A 235 20.69 7.67 -2.26
CA VAL A 235 21.41 6.95 -1.18
C VAL A 235 20.88 7.37 0.17
N LYS A 236 20.77 8.68 0.43
CA LYS A 236 20.24 9.21 1.68
C LYS A 236 18.85 8.67 1.98
N GLU A 237 17.99 8.66 0.98
CA GLU A 237 16.63 8.13 1.06
C GLU A 237 16.60 6.64 1.38
N LYS A 238 17.36 5.82 0.63
CA LYS A 238 17.45 4.36 0.89
C LYS A 238 17.94 4.08 2.32
N MET A 239 18.96 4.81 2.78
CA MET A 239 19.46 4.66 4.15
C MET A 239 18.44 5.07 5.20
N HIS A 240 17.72 6.17 4.96
CA HIS A 240 16.67 6.64 5.85
C HIS A 240 15.58 5.56 6.03
N LEU A 241 15.08 5.01 4.94
CA LEU A 241 14.08 3.94 4.97
C LEU A 241 14.60 2.68 5.67
N ALA A 242 15.82 2.26 5.39
CA ALA A 242 16.40 1.09 6.05
C ALA A 242 16.48 1.28 7.58
N LYS A 243 16.94 2.46 8.04
CA LYS A 243 16.96 2.79 9.47
C LYS A 243 15.54 2.90 10.06
N ALA A 244 14.60 3.54 9.36
CA ALA A 244 13.20 3.63 9.77
C ALA A 244 12.57 2.24 9.92
N ASN A 245 12.77 1.35 8.97
CA ASN A 245 12.28 -0.03 9.03
C ASN A 245 12.87 -0.81 10.22
N LYS A 246 14.12 -0.54 10.58
CA LYS A 246 14.77 -1.16 11.75
C LYS A 246 14.17 -0.67 13.06
N LEU A 247 13.91 0.64 13.17
CA LEU A 247 13.20 1.24 14.32
C LEU A 247 11.78 0.69 14.41
N TRP A 248 11.06 0.63 13.29
CA TRP A 248 9.70 0.10 13.23
C TRP A 248 9.62 -1.37 13.65
N ARG A 249 10.53 -2.22 13.18
CA ARG A 249 10.59 -3.61 13.61
C ARG A 249 10.80 -3.71 15.11
N SER A 250 11.67 -2.89 15.68
CA SER A 250 11.92 -2.84 17.13
C SER A 250 10.68 -2.41 17.89
N TYR A 251 9.95 -1.41 17.39
CA TYR A 251 8.69 -0.95 17.97
C TYR A 251 7.63 -2.07 17.95
N ILE A 252 7.44 -2.73 16.79
CA ILE A 252 6.51 -3.87 16.66
C ILE A 252 6.86 -4.98 17.65
N LEU A 253 8.15 -5.36 17.75
CA LEU A 253 8.60 -6.39 18.68
C LEU A 253 8.26 -6.03 20.13
N ASN A 254 8.37 -4.76 20.49
CA ASN A 254 8.01 -4.29 21.83
C ASN A 254 6.49 -4.37 22.06
N VAL A 255 5.67 -3.91 21.13
CA VAL A 255 4.19 -3.98 21.20
C VAL A 255 3.71 -5.42 21.28
N MET A 256 4.36 -6.33 20.54
CA MET A 256 3.98 -7.75 20.46
C MET A 256 4.67 -8.63 21.51
N LYS A 257 5.50 -8.04 22.38
CA LYS A 257 6.24 -8.81 23.39
C LYS A 257 5.31 -9.60 24.31
N GLY A 258 5.58 -10.91 24.41
CA GLY A 258 4.83 -11.83 25.26
C GLY A 258 3.49 -12.31 24.69
N LYS A 259 3.03 -11.75 23.57
CA LYS A 259 1.77 -12.16 22.92
C LYS A 259 1.93 -13.48 22.19
N LYS A 260 1.06 -14.43 22.51
CA LYS A 260 1.03 -15.75 21.87
C LYS A 260 -0.35 -16.01 21.31
N ILE A 261 -0.40 -16.41 20.05
CA ILE A 261 -1.64 -16.87 19.42
C ILE A 261 -1.69 -18.38 19.42
N GLU A 262 -2.83 -18.93 19.85
CA GLU A 262 -3.13 -20.37 19.85
C GLU A 262 -4.41 -20.59 19.05
N PHE A 263 -4.30 -21.28 17.91
CA PHE A 263 -5.44 -21.60 17.06
C PHE A 263 -6.17 -22.86 17.51
N ASP A 264 -7.50 -22.83 17.50
CA ASP A 264 -8.28 -24.06 17.48
C ASP A 264 -8.03 -24.79 16.17
N LYS A 265 -7.51 -26.01 16.25
CA LYS A 265 -7.05 -26.78 15.08
C LYS A 265 -8.19 -27.12 14.12
N GLY A 266 -9.36 -27.45 14.67
CA GLY A 266 -10.53 -27.83 13.88
C GLY A 266 -11.07 -26.65 13.11
N THR A 267 -11.34 -25.56 13.81
CA THR A 267 -11.84 -24.30 13.23
C THR A 267 -10.87 -23.70 12.23
N PHE A 268 -9.56 -23.71 12.55
CA PHE A 268 -8.54 -23.21 11.62
C PHE A 268 -8.53 -23.99 10.31
N LYS A 269 -8.51 -25.33 10.39
CA LYS A 269 -8.51 -26.18 9.20
C LYS A 269 -9.73 -25.91 8.32
N PHE A 270 -10.90 -25.88 8.93
CA PHE A 270 -12.17 -25.66 8.24
C PHE A 270 -12.21 -24.28 7.55
N LEU A 271 -11.86 -23.20 8.28
CA LEU A 271 -11.83 -21.85 7.72
C LEU A 271 -10.79 -21.70 6.61
N SER A 272 -9.63 -22.35 6.76
CA SER A 272 -8.59 -22.33 5.73
C SER A 272 -9.04 -23.01 4.45
N GLU A 273 -9.73 -24.15 4.53
CA GLU A 273 -10.25 -24.88 3.36
C GLU A 273 -11.29 -24.04 2.60
N ILE A 274 -12.30 -23.50 3.30
CA ILE A 274 -13.33 -22.67 2.66
C ILE A 274 -12.75 -21.37 2.08
N SER A 275 -11.86 -20.72 2.82
CA SER A 275 -11.23 -19.49 2.32
C SER A 275 -10.35 -19.73 1.11
N PHE A 276 -9.72 -20.90 0.99
CA PHE A 276 -8.96 -21.27 -0.20
C PHE A 276 -9.87 -21.44 -1.42
N GLU A 277 -10.98 -22.16 -1.27
CA GLU A 277 -11.97 -22.33 -2.35
C GLU A 277 -12.51 -20.99 -2.85
N TYR A 278 -12.86 -20.11 -1.91
CA TYR A 278 -13.31 -18.75 -2.22
C TYR A 278 -12.22 -17.93 -2.92
N PHE A 279 -10.98 -18.00 -2.43
CA PHE A 279 -9.84 -17.29 -3.01
C PHE A 279 -9.57 -17.72 -4.46
N ILE A 280 -9.53 -19.03 -4.74
CA ILE A 280 -9.30 -19.54 -6.09
C ILE A 280 -10.45 -19.14 -7.03
N LYS A 281 -11.69 -19.18 -6.59
CA LYS A 281 -12.85 -18.81 -7.40
C LYS A 281 -12.85 -17.35 -7.81
N ASN A 282 -12.44 -16.45 -6.91
CA ASN A 282 -12.53 -15.01 -7.13
C ASN A 282 -11.26 -14.41 -7.74
N ASN A 283 -10.11 -15.06 -7.63
CA ASN A 283 -8.83 -14.53 -8.14
C ASN A 283 -8.40 -15.09 -9.50
N GLN A 284 -9.27 -15.80 -10.23
CA GLN A 284 -8.95 -16.30 -11.58
C GLN A 284 -8.72 -15.19 -12.61
N SER A 285 -9.18 -13.97 -12.34
CA SER A 285 -9.13 -12.84 -13.29
C SER A 285 -8.23 -11.67 -12.87
N ASP A 286 -7.75 -11.60 -11.62
CA ASP A 286 -7.05 -10.42 -11.14
C ASP A 286 -5.81 -10.77 -10.28
N SER A 287 -4.63 -10.71 -10.89
CA SER A 287 -3.34 -11.00 -10.25
C SER A 287 -2.90 -9.96 -9.21
N LEU A 288 -3.67 -8.89 -8.99
CA LEU A 288 -3.38 -7.82 -8.04
C LEU A 288 -4.12 -7.99 -6.70
N ASN A 289 -5.18 -8.79 -6.64
CA ASN A 289 -6.01 -8.97 -5.44
C ASN A 289 -5.56 -10.17 -4.60
N LEU A 290 -4.48 -10.00 -3.84
CA LEU A 290 -4.03 -10.95 -2.83
C LEU A 290 -4.72 -10.73 -1.48
N ARG A 291 -6.03 -10.40 -1.50
CA ARG A 291 -6.79 -10.01 -0.30
C ARG A 291 -8.02 -10.86 -0.14
N ILE A 292 -8.35 -11.17 1.12
CA ILE A 292 -9.64 -11.76 1.51
C ILE A 292 -10.32 -10.78 2.46
N SER A 293 -11.41 -10.19 2.02
CA SER A 293 -12.27 -9.30 2.83
C SER A 293 -13.50 -10.02 3.39
N GLU A 294 -13.78 -11.22 2.90
CA GLU A 294 -14.94 -12.01 3.29
C GLU A 294 -14.63 -13.49 3.15
N ILE A 295 -15.17 -14.29 4.07
CA ILE A 295 -15.20 -15.75 3.95
C ILE A 295 -16.69 -16.14 3.95
N PRO A 296 -17.22 -16.68 2.84
CA PRO A 296 -18.61 -17.01 2.70
C PRO A 296 -18.91 -18.28 3.50
N LEU A 297 -19.29 -18.12 4.76
CA LEU A 297 -19.72 -19.19 5.65
C LEU A 297 -21.24 -19.25 5.67
N ARG A 298 -21.80 -20.43 5.47
CA ARG A 298 -23.22 -20.70 5.77
C ARG A 298 -23.35 -20.98 7.26
N GLU A 299 -24.43 -20.50 7.87
CA GLU A 299 -24.70 -20.70 9.31
C GLU A 299 -24.75 -22.18 9.69
N GLU A 300 -25.11 -23.03 8.73
CA GLU A 300 -25.22 -24.49 8.90
C GLU A 300 -23.82 -25.17 8.92
N GLU A 301 -22.78 -24.52 8.42
CA GLU A 301 -21.47 -25.12 8.26
C GLU A 301 -20.58 -24.96 9.50
N ILE A 302 -20.70 -23.85 10.22
CA ILE A 302 -19.98 -23.61 11.47
C ILE A 302 -20.75 -22.64 12.36
N ASN A 303 -20.76 -22.95 13.68
CA ASN A 303 -21.31 -22.03 14.66
C ASN A 303 -20.44 -20.75 14.73
N SER A 304 -21.04 -19.59 14.51
CA SER A 304 -20.39 -18.28 14.60
C SER A 304 -19.71 -18.04 15.94
N SER A 305 -20.22 -18.64 17.03
CA SER A 305 -19.64 -18.58 18.37
C SER A 305 -18.49 -19.57 18.61
N ALA A 306 -18.17 -20.44 17.62
CA ALA A 306 -17.07 -21.39 17.77
C ALA A 306 -15.73 -20.64 18.02
N PRO A 307 -14.88 -21.13 18.95
CA PRO A 307 -13.57 -20.55 19.18
C PRO A 307 -12.69 -20.72 17.93
N PHE A 308 -12.01 -19.68 17.54
CA PHE A 308 -11.09 -19.72 16.42
C PHE A 308 -9.62 -19.64 16.86
N PHE A 309 -9.30 -18.66 17.68
CA PHE A 309 -7.99 -18.55 18.30
C PHE A 309 -8.05 -17.84 19.66
N THR A 310 -7.01 -18.04 20.45
CA THR A 310 -6.85 -17.34 21.74
C THR A 310 -5.59 -16.48 21.68
N ILE A 311 -5.68 -15.24 22.14
CA ILE A 311 -4.54 -14.34 22.33
C ILE A 311 -4.74 -13.52 23.60
N ASP A 312 -3.68 -13.38 24.41
CA ASP A 312 -3.70 -12.67 25.72
C ASP A 312 -4.84 -13.17 26.65
N GLY A 313 -5.14 -14.48 26.61
CA GLY A 313 -6.22 -15.08 27.41
C GLY A 313 -7.65 -14.79 26.89
N LYS A 314 -7.79 -13.99 25.82
CA LYS A 314 -9.06 -13.70 25.19
C LYS A 314 -9.30 -14.66 24.03
N VAL A 315 -10.44 -15.34 24.06
CA VAL A 315 -10.89 -16.19 22.94
C VAL A 315 -11.56 -15.31 21.88
N TRP A 316 -11.11 -15.44 20.65
CA TRP A 316 -11.75 -14.87 19.47
C TRP A 316 -12.62 -15.95 18.82
N SER A 317 -13.89 -15.66 18.65
CA SER A 317 -14.82 -16.52 17.93
C SER A 317 -14.69 -16.32 16.41
N VAL A 318 -15.30 -17.21 15.64
CA VAL A 318 -15.44 -17.06 14.19
C VAL A 318 -16.14 -15.74 13.85
N GLU A 319 -17.14 -15.34 14.65
CA GLU A 319 -17.83 -14.06 14.46
C GLU A 319 -16.92 -12.85 14.70
N ASP A 320 -16.11 -12.87 15.76
CA ASP A 320 -15.15 -11.80 16.04
C ASP A 320 -14.16 -11.64 14.88
N PHE A 321 -13.66 -12.78 14.37
CA PHE A 321 -12.78 -12.79 13.22
C PHE A 321 -13.46 -12.24 11.96
N LYS A 322 -14.70 -12.65 11.66
CA LYS A 322 -15.47 -12.11 10.52
C LYS A 322 -15.69 -10.60 10.64
N LYS A 323 -15.98 -10.11 11.84
CA LYS A 323 -16.15 -8.67 12.09
C LYS A 323 -14.85 -7.90 11.83
N GLU A 324 -13.72 -8.44 12.28
CA GLU A 324 -12.41 -7.82 12.04
C GLU A 324 -12.05 -7.86 10.55
N LEU A 325 -12.31 -8.98 9.87
CA LEU A 325 -12.02 -9.16 8.44
C LEU A 325 -12.71 -8.10 7.56
N MET A 326 -13.90 -7.64 7.94
CA MET A 326 -14.63 -6.59 7.21
C MET A 326 -13.94 -5.22 7.26
N SER A 327 -13.20 -4.92 8.34
CA SER A 327 -12.43 -3.67 8.48
C SER A 327 -10.95 -3.88 8.17
N HIS A 328 -10.46 -5.09 8.30
CA HIS A 328 -9.06 -5.44 8.02
C HIS A 328 -8.99 -6.69 7.13
N PRO A 329 -9.11 -6.55 5.80
CA PRO A 329 -8.91 -7.66 4.86
C PRO A 329 -7.57 -8.37 5.10
N LEU A 330 -7.58 -9.71 5.02
CA LEU A 330 -6.33 -10.47 5.05
C LEU A 330 -5.52 -10.20 3.79
N VAL A 331 -4.22 -10.02 3.95
CA VAL A 331 -3.27 -9.80 2.87
C VAL A 331 -2.23 -10.91 2.89
N PHE A 332 -2.05 -11.59 1.76
CA PHE A 332 -1.03 -12.62 1.65
C PHE A 332 0.35 -12.04 1.35
N ARG A 333 1.37 -12.61 1.98
CA ARG A 333 2.78 -12.17 1.84
C ARG A 333 3.43 -12.56 0.51
N THR A 334 2.85 -13.55 -0.21
CA THR A 334 3.37 -14.02 -1.50
C THR A 334 2.27 -13.98 -2.57
N LYS A 335 2.69 -13.83 -3.82
CA LYS A 335 1.79 -13.92 -4.99
C LYS A 335 1.57 -15.37 -5.44
N ASP A 336 2.48 -16.27 -5.11
CA ASP A 336 2.42 -17.68 -5.50
C ASP A 336 1.61 -18.45 -4.45
N ILE A 337 0.31 -18.26 -4.49
CA ILE A 337 -0.64 -18.98 -3.62
C ILE A 337 -1.11 -20.26 -4.32
N ASN A 338 -0.91 -21.39 -3.63
CA ASN A 338 -1.35 -22.70 -4.10
C ASN A 338 -1.78 -23.57 -2.91
N LYS A 339 -2.38 -24.72 -3.19
CA LYS A 339 -2.91 -25.63 -2.15
C LYS A 339 -1.87 -26.06 -1.11
N ASN A 340 -0.60 -26.15 -1.49
CA ASN A 340 0.45 -26.65 -0.59
C ASN A 340 0.91 -25.60 0.42
N ASN A 341 0.87 -24.32 0.06
CA ASN A 341 1.33 -23.22 0.93
C ASN A 341 0.19 -22.41 1.52
N TYR A 342 -1.07 -22.61 1.10
CA TYR A 342 -2.19 -21.78 1.52
C TYR A 342 -2.38 -21.71 3.03
N ASN A 343 -2.37 -22.86 3.71
CA ASN A 343 -2.55 -22.92 5.17
C ASN A 343 -1.53 -22.06 5.93
N GLU A 344 -0.28 -22.09 5.49
CA GLU A 344 0.78 -21.27 6.08
C GLU A 344 0.54 -19.78 5.78
N GLN A 345 0.25 -19.45 4.53
CA GLN A 345 -0.02 -18.07 4.13
C GLN A 345 -1.28 -17.49 4.79
N PHE A 346 -2.34 -18.28 4.94
CA PHE A 346 -3.55 -17.91 5.67
C PHE A 346 -3.24 -17.63 7.14
N LYS A 347 -2.45 -18.49 7.79
CA LYS A 347 -1.99 -18.28 9.17
C LYS A 347 -1.17 -17.00 9.29
N LEU A 348 -0.23 -16.76 8.38
CA LEU A 348 0.61 -15.55 8.39
C LEU A 348 -0.23 -14.28 8.18
N ALA A 349 -1.21 -14.30 7.30
CA ALA A 349 -2.11 -13.18 7.07
C ALA A 349 -2.95 -12.84 8.31
N ILE A 350 -3.41 -13.87 9.06
CA ILE A 350 -4.11 -13.67 10.34
C ILE A 350 -3.15 -13.08 11.39
N VAL A 351 -1.94 -13.56 11.47
CA VAL A 351 -0.92 -13.01 12.38
C VAL A 351 -0.63 -11.54 12.08
N ASP A 352 -0.57 -11.16 10.79
CA ASP A 352 -0.39 -9.77 10.39
C ASP A 352 -1.61 -8.92 10.77
N MET A 353 -2.83 -9.41 10.55
CA MET A 353 -4.06 -8.75 10.99
C MET A 353 -4.06 -8.52 12.51
N ILE A 354 -3.66 -9.51 13.31
CA ILE A 354 -3.58 -9.39 14.77
C ILE A 354 -2.50 -8.38 15.17
N ARG A 355 -1.33 -8.40 14.56
CA ARG A 355 -0.30 -7.38 14.76
C ARG A 355 -0.86 -5.99 14.55
N ASP A 356 -1.56 -5.80 13.42
CA ASP A 356 -2.14 -4.51 13.03
C ASP A 356 -3.26 -4.08 13.99
N HIS A 357 -4.03 -5.03 14.54
CA HIS A 357 -5.00 -4.76 15.60
C HIS A 357 -4.34 -4.14 16.84
N TYR A 358 -3.20 -4.69 17.30
CA TYR A 358 -2.47 -4.12 18.44
C TYR A 358 -1.83 -2.78 18.12
N LEU A 359 -1.25 -2.61 16.93
CA LEU A 359 -0.70 -1.32 16.48
C LEU A 359 -1.80 -0.25 16.36
N THR A 360 -2.98 -0.61 15.90
CA THR A 360 -4.15 0.26 15.90
C THR A 360 -4.52 0.69 17.32
N GLY A 361 -4.46 -0.23 18.29
CA GLY A 361 -4.65 0.09 19.70
C GLY A 361 -3.65 1.13 20.23
N GLU A 362 -2.37 1.03 19.85
CA GLU A 362 -1.36 2.05 20.18
C GLU A 362 -1.67 3.40 19.50
N ALA A 363 -2.10 3.38 18.25
CA ALA A 363 -2.49 4.59 17.52
C ALA A 363 -3.70 5.30 18.18
N TYR A 364 -4.70 4.57 18.66
CA TYR A 364 -5.81 5.13 19.44
C TYR A 364 -5.35 5.72 20.78
N LYS A 365 -4.43 5.07 21.50
CA LYS A 365 -3.86 5.62 22.75
C LYS A 365 -3.18 6.98 22.52
N LYS A 366 -2.58 7.16 21.35
CA LYS A 366 -1.97 8.43 20.93
C LYS A 366 -2.98 9.43 20.35
N SER A 367 -4.27 9.11 20.32
CA SER A 367 -5.32 9.95 19.73
C SER A 367 -5.12 10.27 18.24
N LEU A 368 -4.47 9.39 17.48
CA LEU A 368 -4.26 9.60 16.04
C LEU A 368 -5.57 9.57 15.25
N ASP A 369 -6.62 8.95 15.79
CA ASP A 369 -8.00 9.00 15.27
C ASP A 369 -8.60 10.41 15.19
N LYS A 370 -8.03 11.38 15.93
CA LYS A 370 -8.43 12.78 15.95
C LYS A 370 -7.62 13.65 14.99
N SER A 371 -6.65 13.08 14.29
CA SER A 371 -5.84 13.82 13.32
C SER A 371 -6.72 14.40 12.20
N GLU A 372 -6.60 15.70 11.97
CA GLU A 372 -7.34 16.41 10.93
C GLU A 372 -7.02 15.86 9.54
N GLU A 373 -5.75 15.55 9.26
CA GLU A 373 -5.27 14.97 8.02
C GLU A 373 -5.93 13.62 7.75
N ILE A 374 -5.94 12.72 8.75
CA ILE A 374 -6.58 11.41 8.65
C ILE A 374 -8.08 11.56 8.38
N ASN A 375 -8.74 12.45 9.14
CA ASN A 375 -10.17 12.64 9.01
C ASN A 375 -10.56 13.25 7.64
N LYS A 376 -9.76 14.17 7.09
CA LYS A 376 -9.94 14.69 5.72
C LYS A 376 -9.79 13.60 4.67
N THR A 377 -8.79 12.75 4.80
CA THR A 377 -8.60 11.61 3.87
C THR A 377 -9.76 10.61 3.97
N VAL A 378 -10.22 10.29 5.17
CA VAL A 378 -11.40 9.42 5.36
C VAL A 378 -12.66 10.06 4.76
N GLN A 379 -12.84 11.38 4.91
CA GLN A 379 -13.96 12.08 4.30
C GLN A 379 -13.93 12.03 2.77
N MET A 380 -12.74 12.19 2.17
CA MET A 380 -12.57 12.02 0.71
C MET A 380 -13.01 10.62 0.24
N TRP A 381 -12.65 9.57 0.98
CA TRP A 381 -13.09 8.20 0.70
C TRP A 381 -14.60 8.02 0.88
N ASN A 382 -15.17 8.59 1.95
CA ASN A 382 -16.61 8.56 2.20
C ASN A 382 -17.40 9.21 1.06
N ASP A 383 -16.98 10.39 0.63
CA ASP A 383 -17.63 11.12 -0.46
C ASP A 383 -17.59 10.34 -1.76
N SER A 384 -16.44 9.74 -2.08
CA SER A 384 -16.29 8.91 -3.27
C SER A 384 -17.18 7.67 -3.25
N TYR A 385 -17.26 6.97 -2.11
CA TYR A 385 -18.14 5.82 -1.97
C TYR A 385 -19.62 6.19 -2.05
N LEU A 386 -20.04 7.23 -1.37
CA LEU A 386 -21.42 7.72 -1.40
C LEU A 386 -21.84 8.14 -2.81
N ALA A 387 -20.96 8.83 -3.53
CA ALA A 387 -21.20 9.22 -4.92
C ALA A 387 -21.34 8.00 -5.85
N ALA A 388 -20.49 6.98 -5.67
CA ALA A 388 -20.55 5.75 -6.46
C ALA A 388 -21.84 4.95 -6.19
N GLU A 389 -22.23 4.80 -4.93
CA GLU A 389 -23.45 4.11 -4.54
C GLU A 389 -24.70 4.84 -5.04
N LEU A 390 -24.75 6.17 -4.91
CA LEU A 390 -25.86 6.94 -5.46
C LEU A 390 -25.96 6.82 -6.98
N LYS A 391 -24.82 6.89 -7.70
CA LYS A 391 -24.80 6.69 -9.14
C LYS A 391 -25.39 5.34 -9.51
N LYS A 392 -24.97 4.29 -8.80
CA LYS A 392 -25.50 2.93 -8.99
C LYS A 392 -27.00 2.89 -8.77
N ASP A 393 -27.49 3.41 -7.65
CA ASP A 393 -28.92 3.44 -7.32
C ASP A 393 -29.76 4.17 -8.36
N VAL A 394 -29.27 5.29 -8.87
CA VAL A 394 -29.96 6.09 -9.90
C VAL A 394 -30.06 5.31 -11.21
N ILE A 395 -28.99 4.67 -11.64
CA ILE A 395 -28.96 3.86 -12.87
C ILE A 395 -29.84 2.62 -12.71
N ASP A 396 -29.69 1.87 -11.62
CA ASP A 396 -30.48 0.66 -11.34
C ASP A 396 -31.98 0.99 -11.31
N SER A 397 -32.38 2.06 -10.62
CA SER A 397 -33.78 2.50 -10.60
C SER A 397 -34.33 2.91 -11.98
N ALA A 398 -33.49 3.50 -12.82
CA ALA A 398 -33.89 3.87 -14.17
C ALA A 398 -34.06 2.63 -15.09
N LEU A 399 -33.20 1.63 -14.93
CA LEU A 399 -33.32 0.33 -15.61
C LEU A 399 -34.59 -0.41 -15.18
N GLU A 400 -34.84 -0.52 -13.87
CA GLU A 400 -36.04 -1.17 -13.32
C GLU A 400 -37.34 -0.54 -13.82
N LYS A 401 -37.36 0.78 -13.99
CA LYS A 401 -38.51 1.54 -14.49
C LYS A 401 -38.62 1.56 -16.02
N GLY A 402 -37.68 0.94 -16.74
CA GLY A 402 -37.64 0.93 -18.19
C GLY A 402 -37.38 2.31 -18.81
N ILE A 403 -36.80 3.27 -18.07
CA ILE A 403 -36.45 4.62 -18.57
C ILE A 403 -35.24 4.54 -19.48
N ILE A 404 -34.30 3.65 -19.15
CA ILE A 404 -33.10 3.36 -19.94
C ILE A 404 -33.00 1.85 -20.18
N ASN A 405 -32.23 1.46 -21.22
CA ASN A 405 -31.96 0.07 -21.54
C ASN A 405 -30.46 -0.23 -21.33
N ILE A 406 -30.18 -1.41 -20.76
CA ILE A 406 -28.80 -1.86 -20.50
C ILE A 406 -27.96 -1.98 -21.78
N ASP A 407 -28.60 -2.27 -22.92
CA ASP A 407 -27.94 -2.40 -24.22
C ASP A 407 -27.73 -1.03 -24.93
N ASP A 408 -28.30 0.07 -24.40
CA ASP A 408 -28.14 1.44 -24.94
C ASP A 408 -27.19 2.27 -24.06
N ASN A 409 -25.88 2.05 -24.26
CA ASN A 409 -24.85 2.83 -23.56
C ASN A 409 -25.00 4.35 -23.75
N SER A 410 -25.41 4.78 -24.95
CA SER A 410 -25.59 6.21 -25.24
C SER A 410 -26.79 6.78 -24.50
N GLY A 411 -27.87 6.03 -24.39
CA GLY A 411 -29.06 6.41 -23.62
C GLY A 411 -28.76 6.50 -22.13
N MET A 412 -28.04 5.53 -21.58
CA MET A 412 -27.59 5.55 -20.20
C MET A 412 -26.72 6.78 -19.90
N LEU A 413 -25.77 7.09 -20.79
CA LEU A 413 -24.90 8.25 -20.61
C LEU A 413 -25.70 9.55 -20.63
N ARG A 414 -26.58 9.76 -21.62
CA ARG A 414 -27.45 10.96 -21.68
C ARG A 414 -28.35 11.10 -20.45
N TYR A 415 -28.94 10.01 -19.98
CA TYR A 415 -29.75 10.01 -18.77
C TYR A 415 -28.93 10.44 -17.55
N TRP A 416 -27.74 9.86 -17.37
CA TRP A 416 -26.83 10.17 -16.28
C TRP A 416 -26.38 11.63 -16.33
N GLU A 417 -25.95 12.13 -17.49
CA GLU A 417 -25.52 13.52 -17.65
C GLU A 417 -26.65 14.51 -17.35
N SER A 418 -27.88 14.20 -17.81
CA SER A 418 -29.05 15.02 -17.49
C SER A 418 -29.35 15.05 -15.99
N TYR A 419 -29.28 13.89 -15.32
CA TYR A 419 -29.47 13.79 -13.88
C TYR A 419 -28.43 14.62 -13.11
N LEU A 420 -27.16 14.47 -13.48
CA LEU A 420 -26.06 15.18 -12.83
C LEU A 420 -26.12 16.69 -13.07
N THR A 421 -26.45 17.13 -14.30
CA THR A 421 -26.62 18.56 -14.59
C THR A 421 -27.76 19.16 -13.75
N GLY A 422 -28.87 18.44 -13.59
CA GLY A 422 -29.94 18.89 -12.72
C GLY A 422 -29.52 19.04 -11.24
N LEU A 423 -28.61 18.19 -10.76
CA LEU A 423 -28.02 18.33 -9.44
C LEU A 423 -27.03 19.52 -9.37
N GLN A 424 -26.19 19.72 -10.38
CA GLN A 424 -25.29 20.87 -10.47
C GLN A 424 -26.06 22.19 -10.40
N ASP A 425 -27.18 22.30 -11.13
CA ASP A 425 -28.06 23.47 -11.08
C ASP A 425 -28.66 23.65 -9.67
N LYS A 426 -29.16 22.57 -9.06
CA LYS A 426 -29.75 22.57 -7.72
C LYS A 426 -28.79 23.07 -6.64
N TYR A 427 -27.52 22.70 -6.75
CA TYR A 427 -26.49 23.07 -5.76
C TYR A 427 -25.67 24.30 -6.12
N SER A 428 -25.94 24.94 -7.27
CA SER A 428 -25.16 26.05 -7.83
C SER A 428 -24.88 27.19 -6.82
N ASP A 429 -25.86 27.54 -5.99
CA ASP A 429 -25.73 28.59 -4.98
C ASP A 429 -24.85 28.18 -3.78
N SER A 430 -24.57 26.86 -3.63
CA SER A 430 -23.77 26.31 -2.55
C SER A 430 -22.33 26.03 -2.98
N ILE A 431 -21.97 26.38 -4.22
CA ILE A 431 -20.63 26.11 -4.77
C ILE A 431 -19.82 27.40 -4.82
N TRP A 432 -18.62 27.34 -4.27
CA TRP A 432 -17.63 28.41 -4.36
C TRP A 432 -16.30 27.84 -4.87
N ILE A 433 -15.66 28.53 -5.82
CA ILE A 433 -14.37 28.14 -6.40
C ILE A 433 -13.36 29.26 -6.22
N ASN A 434 -12.17 28.91 -5.73
CA ASN A 434 -11.01 29.80 -5.69
C ASN A 434 -10.28 29.77 -7.03
N PHE A 435 -10.75 30.55 -8.00
CA PHE A 435 -10.14 30.62 -9.31
C PHE A 435 -8.67 31.12 -9.29
N ASN A 436 -8.31 31.95 -8.30
CA ASN A 436 -6.93 32.41 -8.16
C ASN A 436 -5.98 31.26 -7.83
N GLU A 437 -6.36 30.36 -6.92
CA GLU A 437 -5.54 29.18 -6.61
C GLU A 437 -5.65 28.13 -7.72
N LEU A 438 -6.82 27.96 -8.34
CA LEU A 438 -6.97 27.06 -9.50
C LEU A 438 -6.01 27.46 -10.63
N ASN A 439 -5.94 28.75 -10.97
CA ASN A 439 -5.07 29.24 -12.03
C ASN A 439 -3.57 28.99 -11.75
N LYS A 440 -3.17 29.10 -10.48
CA LYS A 440 -1.80 28.81 -10.04
C LYS A 440 -1.48 27.32 -9.95
N THR A 441 -2.48 26.45 -9.90
CA THR A 441 -2.30 25.01 -9.81
C THR A 441 -2.10 24.43 -11.21
N SER A 442 -1.01 23.72 -11.41
CA SER A 442 -0.72 23.00 -12.66
C SER A 442 -0.88 21.51 -12.42
N LEU A 443 -1.51 20.82 -13.38
CA LEU A 443 -1.56 19.35 -13.40
C LEU A 443 -0.44 18.84 -14.29
N THR A 444 0.17 17.72 -13.91
CA THR A 444 1.09 16.99 -14.78
C THR A 444 0.28 16.17 -15.81
N ASN A 445 0.90 15.88 -16.95
CA ASN A 445 0.32 14.97 -17.94
C ASN A 445 0.70 13.50 -17.67
N ILE A 446 1.32 13.24 -16.54
CA ILE A 446 1.79 11.91 -16.16
C ILE A 446 0.75 11.31 -15.21
N ASP A 447 0.17 10.19 -15.62
CA ASP A 447 -0.71 9.42 -14.74
C ASP A 447 0.14 8.49 -13.89
N PHE A 448 0.09 8.65 -12.58
CA PHE A 448 0.69 7.73 -11.62
C PHE A 448 -0.42 6.88 -11.00
N PHE A 449 -0.23 5.58 -10.98
CA PHE A 449 -1.05 4.72 -10.14
C PHE A 449 -0.26 4.38 -8.88
N ALA A 450 -0.54 5.13 -7.81
CA ALA A 450 0.09 4.90 -6.52
C ALA A 450 -0.55 3.69 -5.83
N MET A 451 0.28 2.70 -5.47
CA MET A 451 -0.16 1.54 -4.71
C MET A 451 0.92 1.10 -3.73
N ARG A 452 0.54 0.87 -2.48
CA ARG A 452 1.38 0.30 -1.43
C ARG A 452 1.05 -1.19 -1.28
N PRO A 453 1.91 -2.11 -1.75
CA PRO A 453 1.64 -3.54 -1.62
C PRO A 453 1.75 -4.00 -0.16
N GLY A 454 1.07 -5.10 0.17
CA GLY A 454 1.20 -5.75 1.47
C GLY A 454 0.40 -5.12 2.61
N VAL A 455 -0.54 -4.21 2.29
CA VAL A 455 -1.46 -3.61 3.27
C VAL A 455 -2.93 -3.83 2.87
N PRO A 456 -3.88 -3.81 3.84
CA PRO A 456 -5.30 -4.01 3.58
C PRO A 456 -5.90 -3.01 2.57
N TYR A 457 -5.50 -1.75 2.63
CA TYR A 457 -5.96 -0.67 1.76
C TYR A 457 -4.77 -0.07 1.01
N PRO A 458 -4.36 -0.69 -0.12
CA PRO A 458 -3.10 -0.35 -0.78
C PRO A 458 -3.13 0.96 -1.56
N VAL A 459 -4.31 1.50 -1.87
CA VAL A 459 -4.46 2.71 -2.69
C VAL A 459 -4.64 3.91 -1.76
N PRO A 460 -3.80 4.97 -1.88
CA PRO A 460 -3.81 6.10 -0.94
C PRO A 460 -5.01 7.02 -1.11
N VAL A 461 -5.58 7.08 -2.30
CA VAL A 461 -6.72 7.94 -2.64
C VAL A 461 -7.78 7.15 -3.42
N PRO A 462 -9.07 7.53 -3.36
CA PRO A 462 -10.10 6.91 -4.21
C PRO A 462 -9.78 7.07 -5.69
N SER A 463 -10.27 6.17 -6.52
CA SER A 463 -10.16 6.30 -7.98
C SER A 463 -10.76 7.62 -8.47
N PHE A 464 -10.22 8.14 -9.58
CA PHE A 464 -10.77 9.36 -10.19
C PHE A 464 -12.25 9.16 -10.55
N PRO A 465 -13.16 10.07 -10.15
CA PRO A 465 -14.57 9.94 -10.46
C PRO A 465 -14.81 10.31 -11.92
N MET A 466 -15.10 9.34 -12.77
CA MET A 466 -15.48 9.55 -14.16
C MET A 466 -17.01 9.76 -14.25
N LEU A 467 -17.45 10.97 -13.94
CA LEU A 467 -18.86 11.31 -13.82
C LEU A 467 -19.38 12.11 -15.01
N ILE A 468 -18.59 13.10 -15.48
CA ILE A 468 -18.98 14.00 -16.56
C ILE A 468 -17.74 14.41 -17.38
N SER A 469 -17.87 14.44 -18.71
CA SER A 469 -16.77 14.86 -19.61
C SER A 469 -16.72 16.36 -19.88
N SER A 470 -17.69 17.13 -19.40
CA SER A 470 -17.79 18.57 -19.62
C SER A 470 -16.73 19.35 -18.84
N GLU A 471 -16.13 20.34 -19.49
CA GLU A 471 -15.22 21.32 -18.87
C GLU A 471 -15.98 22.54 -18.29
N ASN A 472 -17.30 22.57 -18.49
CA ASN A 472 -18.13 23.71 -18.14
C ASN A 472 -18.34 23.81 -16.63
N LEU A 473 -18.00 24.97 -16.06
CA LEU A 473 -18.21 25.36 -14.68
C LEU A 473 -19.21 26.55 -14.56
N ASP A 474 -19.95 26.89 -15.63
CA ASP A 474 -20.81 28.07 -15.68
C ASP A 474 -22.01 27.97 -14.74
N TYR A 475 -22.36 26.76 -14.30
CA TYR A 475 -23.39 26.54 -13.28
C TYR A 475 -22.97 27.11 -11.89
N VAL A 476 -21.68 27.33 -11.68
CA VAL A 476 -21.18 27.95 -10.45
C VAL A 476 -21.43 29.44 -10.53
N LYS A 477 -22.40 29.93 -9.76
CA LYS A 477 -22.65 31.37 -9.66
C LYS A 477 -21.41 32.01 -9.07
N GLN A 478 -20.77 32.94 -9.81
CA GLN A 478 -19.58 33.65 -9.35
C GLN A 478 -19.94 34.36 -8.05
N GLY A 479 -19.55 33.75 -6.94
CA GLY A 479 -19.71 34.32 -5.62
C GLY A 479 -18.92 35.62 -5.55
N LYS A 480 -19.55 36.65 -5.04
CA LYS A 480 -18.91 37.92 -4.76
C LYS A 480 -17.57 37.67 -4.10
N GLN A 481 -16.49 38.04 -4.79
CA GLN A 481 -15.18 38.19 -4.17
C GLN A 481 -15.34 39.22 -3.03
N ASN A 482 -15.25 38.76 -1.79
CA ASN A 482 -14.94 39.60 -0.64
C ASN A 482 -13.45 39.42 -0.32
#